data_4feb8e266f589e42876ebd0d149f06df
#
_entry.id   4feb8e266f589e42876ebd0d149f06df
#
_cell.length_a   1.000
_cell.length_b   1.000
_cell.length_c   1.000
_cell.angle_alpha   90.00
_cell.angle_beta   90.00
_cell.angle_gamma   90.00
#
_symmetry.space_group_name_H-M   'P 1'
#
loop_
_entity.id
_entity.type
_entity.pdbx_description
1 polymer ?
#
loop_
_entity_poly.entity_id
_entity_poly.type
_entity_poly.pdbx_seq_one_letter_code
_entity_poly.pdbx_strand_id
1 'polypeptide(L)'
;MTEIMQYVTRESAFHRLHPFTKLIFVVVVVALAVLTSDTVMLAALVGAIVAAAVAGGLARDLLRQVPLLVMLAAGLLVLTVLTIPGGETLCHLVPPGVPVIGGAFPVTVGAVDLALAMSLRFAAMIFAFQILVISTQPRDLVHLMDRLRMPVDYTLMFLIALRFIPSLQLEGKRIHEAQLARA
;
A
#
# COMPACT_ATOMS: atom_id res chain seq x y z
N MET A 1 15.34 0.02 19.81
CA MET A 1 15.63 -0.75 18.58
C MET A 1 14.36 -1.48 18.20
N THR A 2 13.77 -1.11 17.09
CA THR A 2 12.48 -1.63 16.62
C THR A 2 12.62 -3.10 16.25
N GLU A 3 11.93 -3.97 16.95
CA GLU A 3 11.79 -5.38 16.57
C GLU A 3 11.07 -5.46 15.22
N ILE A 4 11.83 -5.82 14.18
CA ILE A 4 11.41 -5.74 12.77
C ILE A 4 10.39 -6.82 12.40
N MET A 5 10.07 -7.77 13.30
CA MET A 5 9.08 -8.81 13.08
C MET A 5 8.31 -9.17 14.36
N GLN A 6 7.66 -8.19 14.99
CA GLN A 6 6.58 -8.54 15.90
C GLN A 6 5.30 -8.73 15.10
N TYR A 7 5.07 -9.99 14.71
CA TYR A 7 3.73 -10.43 14.41
C TYR A 7 2.90 -10.28 15.69
N VAL A 8 2.13 -9.19 15.73
CA VAL A 8 1.15 -8.99 16.79
C VAL A 8 -0.02 -9.93 16.47
N THR A 9 -0.14 -11.02 17.22
CA THR A 9 -1.32 -11.89 17.24
C THR A 9 -2.53 -11.08 17.70
N ARG A 10 -3.12 -10.30 16.80
CA ARG A 10 -4.44 -9.72 17.00
C ARG A 10 -5.46 -10.70 16.44
N GLU A 11 -6.36 -11.15 17.29
CA GLU A 11 -7.54 -11.91 16.89
C GLU A 11 -8.46 -10.97 16.09
N SER A 12 -8.24 -10.84 14.80
CA SER A 12 -9.14 -10.15 13.91
C SER A 12 -9.90 -11.14 13.05
N ALA A 13 -11.13 -10.80 12.67
CA ALA A 13 -11.97 -11.66 11.82
C ALA A 13 -11.26 -12.05 10.50
N PHE A 14 -10.36 -11.21 10.00
CA PHE A 14 -9.52 -11.49 8.83
C PHE A 14 -8.46 -12.58 9.06
N HIS A 15 -8.02 -12.81 10.31
CA HIS A 15 -7.04 -13.86 10.61
C HIS A 15 -7.62 -15.27 10.42
N ARG A 16 -8.93 -15.43 10.56
CA ARG A 16 -9.64 -16.71 10.38
C ARG A 16 -9.90 -17.08 8.91
N LEU A 17 -9.78 -16.11 8.00
CA LEU A 17 -9.96 -16.37 6.57
C LEU A 17 -8.76 -17.12 6.00
N HIS A 18 -9.05 -18.08 5.12
CA HIS A 18 -8.01 -18.86 4.44
C HIS A 18 -7.07 -17.95 3.64
N PRO A 19 -5.73 -18.16 3.67
CA PRO A 19 -4.75 -17.31 2.98
C PRO A 19 -5.04 -17.12 1.49
N PHE A 20 -5.56 -18.15 0.84
CA PHE A 20 -5.95 -18.13 -0.56
C PHE A 20 -7.09 -17.12 -0.84
N THR A 21 -8.07 -17.02 0.03
CA THR A 21 -9.18 -16.07 -0.10
C THR A 21 -8.69 -14.62 0.01
N LYS A 22 -7.71 -14.36 0.88
CA LYS A 22 -7.09 -13.04 1.03
C LYS A 22 -6.31 -12.63 -0.22
N LEU A 23 -5.58 -13.57 -0.81
CA LEU A 23 -4.87 -13.32 -2.06
C LEU A 23 -5.85 -13.01 -3.19
N ILE A 24 -6.91 -13.79 -3.35
CA ILE A 24 -7.95 -13.53 -4.35
C ILE A 24 -8.59 -12.15 -4.11
N PHE A 25 -8.88 -11.80 -2.87
CA PHE A 25 -9.44 -10.49 -2.53
C PHE A 25 -8.54 -9.36 -3.04
N VAL A 26 -7.23 -9.43 -2.79
CA VAL A 26 -6.28 -8.41 -3.27
C VAL A 26 -6.23 -8.37 -4.79
N VAL A 27 -6.18 -9.52 -5.45
CA VAL A 27 -6.16 -9.60 -6.93
C VAL A 27 -7.44 -8.98 -7.51
N VAL A 28 -8.60 -9.26 -6.94
CA VAL A 28 -9.88 -8.69 -7.38
C VAL A 28 -9.91 -7.19 -7.16
N VAL A 29 -9.47 -6.70 -6.00
CA VAL A 29 -9.40 -5.26 -5.71
C VAL A 29 -8.47 -4.54 -6.69
N VAL A 30 -7.29 -5.10 -6.94
CA VAL A 30 -6.33 -4.52 -7.89
C VAL A 30 -6.91 -4.52 -9.31
N ALA A 31 -7.53 -5.62 -9.73
CA ALA A 31 -8.18 -5.70 -11.04
C ALA A 31 -9.31 -4.66 -11.17
N LEU A 32 -10.18 -4.54 -10.17
CA LEU A 32 -11.24 -3.53 -10.16
C LEU A 32 -10.67 -2.11 -10.18
N ALA A 33 -9.63 -1.83 -9.40
CA ALA A 33 -9.00 -0.51 -9.34
C ALA A 33 -8.36 -0.13 -10.70
N VAL A 34 -7.81 -1.09 -11.45
CA VAL A 34 -7.22 -0.86 -12.76
C VAL A 34 -8.29 -0.68 -13.84
N LEU A 35 -9.33 -1.52 -13.83
CA LEU A 35 -10.37 -1.52 -14.84
C LEU A 35 -11.37 -0.36 -14.71
N THR A 36 -11.51 0.19 -13.48
CA THR A 36 -12.46 1.28 -13.22
C THR A 36 -11.81 2.63 -13.54
N SER A 37 -12.48 3.41 -14.40
CA SER A 37 -12.07 4.77 -14.74
C SER A 37 -12.89 5.85 -14.02
N ASP A 38 -14.01 5.48 -13.42
CA ASP A 38 -14.92 6.39 -12.74
C ASP A 38 -14.44 6.69 -11.32
N THR A 39 -14.22 7.99 -11.02
CA THR A 39 -13.75 8.49 -9.72
C THR A 39 -14.69 8.13 -8.57
N VAL A 40 -16.02 8.15 -8.81
CA VAL A 40 -17.02 7.82 -7.80
C VAL A 40 -16.95 6.33 -7.44
N MET A 41 -16.79 5.47 -8.44
CA MET A 41 -16.69 4.02 -8.23
C MET A 41 -15.38 3.66 -7.52
N LEU A 42 -14.27 4.35 -7.83
CA LEU A 42 -13.01 4.22 -7.10
C LEU A 42 -13.13 4.66 -5.64
N ALA A 43 -13.83 5.75 -5.37
CA ALA A 43 -14.09 6.21 -4.01
C ALA A 43 -14.94 5.19 -3.22
N ALA A 44 -15.97 4.61 -3.85
CA ALA A 44 -16.77 3.54 -3.25
C ALA A 44 -15.93 2.30 -2.96
N LEU A 45 -15.01 1.91 -3.87
CA LEU A 45 -14.10 0.79 -3.69
C LEU A 45 -13.17 1.02 -2.48
N VAL A 46 -12.55 2.20 -2.39
CA VAL A 46 -11.70 2.58 -1.23
C VAL A 46 -12.52 2.56 0.06
N GLY A 47 -13.74 3.11 0.03
CA GLY A 47 -14.66 3.09 1.17
C GLY A 47 -14.98 1.68 1.64
N ALA A 48 -15.23 0.75 0.70
CA ALA A 48 -15.48 -0.66 1.02
C ALA A 48 -14.27 -1.34 1.65
N ILE A 49 -13.05 -1.06 1.14
CA ILE A 49 -11.81 -1.61 1.69
C ILE A 49 -11.58 -1.07 3.11
N VAL A 50 -11.78 0.23 3.32
CA VAL A 50 -11.63 0.86 4.65
C VAL A 50 -12.68 0.30 5.62
N ALA A 51 -13.93 0.15 5.21
CA ALA A 51 -14.98 -0.45 6.04
C ALA A 51 -14.63 -1.90 6.43
N ALA A 52 -14.14 -2.70 5.48
CA ALA A 52 -13.66 -4.05 5.74
C ALA A 52 -12.49 -4.06 6.75
N ALA A 53 -11.53 -3.16 6.59
CA ALA A 53 -10.39 -3.03 7.50
C ALA A 53 -10.78 -2.59 8.91
N VAL A 54 -11.76 -1.67 9.04
CA VAL A 54 -12.32 -1.26 10.33
C VAL A 54 -13.01 -2.43 11.02
N ALA A 55 -13.84 -3.18 10.29
CA ALA A 55 -14.48 -4.39 10.79
C ALA A 55 -13.47 -5.46 11.23
N GLY A 56 -12.30 -5.51 10.55
CA GLY A 56 -11.17 -6.39 10.92
C GLY A 56 -10.27 -5.86 12.03
N GLY A 57 -10.53 -4.67 12.60
CA GLY A 57 -9.69 -4.08 13.65
C GLY A 57 -8.34 -3.52 13.18
N LEU A 58 -8.14 -3.39 11.86
CA LEU A 58 -6.90 -2.91 11.22
C LEU A 58 -6.89 -1.39 10.99
N ALA A 59 -7.90 -0.67 11.48
CA ALA A 59 -8.08 0.76 11.24
C ALA A 59 -6.84 1.61 11.61
N ARG A 60 -6.19 1.30 12.73
CA ARG A 60 -5.00 2.04 13.19
C ARG A 60 -3.82 1.92 12.23
N ASP A 61 -3.66 0.75 11.63
CA ASP A 61 -2.54 0.48 10.72
C ASP A 61 -2.78 1.18 9.37
N LEU A 62 -4.04 1.27 8.92
CA LEU A 62 -4.41 2.06 7.75
C LEU A 62 -4.21 3.57 8.00
N LEU A 63 -4.65 4.08 9.15
CA LEU A 63 -4.48 5.49 9.51
C LEU A 63 -3.02 5.94 9.51
N ARG A 64 -2.09 5.05 9.84
CA ARG A 64 -0.66 5.33 9.81
C ARG A 64 -0.14 5.62 8.41
N GLN A 65 -0.82 5.15 7.36
CA GLN A 65 -0.44 5.38 5.97
C GLN A 65 -1.09 6.61 5.35
N VAL A 66 -2.09 7.19 5.99
CA VAL A 66 -2.76 8.39 5.48
C VAL A 66 -1.79 9.51 5.12
N PRO A 67 -0.77 9.86 5.93
CA PRO A 67 0.16 10.92 5.57
C PRO A 67 0.95 10.62 4.29
N LEU A 68 1.33 9.37 4.05
CA LEU A 68 1.99 8.96 2.82
C LEU A 68 1.05 9.07 1.62
N LEU A 69 -0.21 8.68 1.77
CA LEU A 69 -1.23 8.81 0.72
C LEU A 69 -1.53 10.27 0.40
N VAL A 70 -1.60 11.13 1.41
CA VAL A 70 -1.80 12.59 1.21
C VAL A 70 -0.62 13.18 0.46
N MET A 71 0.60 12.82 0.81
CA MET A 71 1.81 13.26 0.10
C MET A 71 1.82 12.78 -1.35
N LEU A 72 1.42 11.52 -1.59
CA LEU A 72 1.30 10.96 -2.94
C LEU A 72 0.23 11.70 -3.75
N ALA A 73 -0.96 11.93 -3.17
CA ALA A 73 -2.05 12.65 -3.81
C ALA A 73 -1.64 14.09 -4.17
N ALA A 74 -0.95 14.80 -3.27
CA ALA A 74 -0.42 16.13 -3.55
C ALA A 74 0.60 16.12 -4.70
N GLY A 75 1.51 15.15 -4.72
CA GLY A 75 2.48 14.98 -5.82
C GLY A 75 1.81 14.68 -7.16
N LEU A 76 0.79 13.81 -7.17
CA LEU A 76 0.02 13.52 -8.37
C LEU A 76 -0.77 14.75 -8.86
N LEU A 77 -1.34 15.53 -7.95
CA LEU A 77 -2.04 16.76 -8.31
C LEU A 77 -1.09 17.77 -8.96
N VAL A 78 0.08 17.98 -8.39
CA VAL A 78 1.09 18.84 -9.00
C VAL A 78 1.50 18.32 -10.38
N LEU A 79 1.75 17.03 -10.50
CA LEU A 79 2.16 16.40 -11.76
C LEU A 79 1.08 16.56 -12.85
N THR A 80 -0.20 16.30 -12.52
CA THR A 80 -1.29 16.40 -13.48
C THR A 80 -1.56 17.84 -13.92
N VAL A 81 -1.46 18.81 -13.00
CA VAL A 81 -1.57 20.24 -13.32
C VAL A 81 -0.46 20.69 -14.28
N LEU A 82 0.76 20.17 -14.10
CA LEU A 82 1.90 20.47 -14.97
C LEU A 82 1.80 19.82 -16.35
N THR A 83 1.15 18.65 -16.45
CA THR A 83 1.20 17.80 -17.66
C THR A 83 -0.05 17.93 -18.51
N ILE A 84 -1.21 18.24 -17.93
CA ILE A 84 -2.51 18.23 -18.62
C ILE A 84 -3.15 19.62 -18.62
N PRO A 85 -2.85 20.47 -19.59
CA PRO A 85 -3.49 21.77 -19.73
C PRO A 85 -4.81 21.64 -20.51
N GLY A 86 -5.82 20.95 -19.97
CA GLY A 86 -7.07 20.75 -20.70
C GLY A 86 -8.31 20.80 -19.82
N GLY A 87 -9.34 21.54 -20.25
CA GLY A 87 -10.63 21.65 -19.56
C GLY A 87 -10.90 23.06 -19.01
N GLU A 88 -12.03 23.20 -18.31
CA GLU A 88 -12.38 24.46 -17.63
C GLU A 88 -11.35 24.76 -16.53
N THR A 89 -10.79 25.97 -16.57
CA THR A 89 -9.82 26.45 -15.59
C THR A 89 -10.52 26.85 -14.31
N LEU A 90 -10.21 26.18 -13.20
CA LEU A 90 -10.70 26.53 -11.86
C LEU A 90 -9.94 27.73 -11.28
N CYS A 91 -8.61 27.68 -11.37
CA CYS A 91 -7.77 28.79 -10.96
C CYS A 91 -6.39 28.71 -11.62
N HIS A 92 -5.68 29.84 -11.65
CA HIS A 92 -4.28 29.88 -12.08
C HIS A 92 -3.36 29.78 -10.86
N LEU A 93 -2.42 28.84 -10.87
CA LEU A 93 -1.44 28.71 -9.78
C LEU A 93 -0.55 29.95 -9.65
N VAL A 94 -0.30 30.63 -10.79
CA VAL A 94 0.45 31.87 -10.84
C VAL A 94 -0.49 33.00 -11.29
N PRO A 95 -0.65 34.09 -10.50
CA PRO A 95 -1.46 35.24 -10.90
C PRO A 95 -1.03 35.81 -12.24
N PRO A 96 -1.98 36.26 -13.09
CA PRO A 96 -1.66 36.80 -14.44
C PRO A 96 -0.80 38.07 -14.44
N GLY A 97 -0.53 38.65 -13.27
CA GLY A 97 0.28 39.87 -13.12
C GLY A 97 1.81 39.69 -13.07
N VAL A 98 2.31 38.45 -13.16
CA VAL A 98 3.76 38.21 -13.12
C VAL A 98 4.32 38.19 -14.54
N PRO A 99 5.22 39.12 -14.92
CA PRO A 99 5.85 39.11 -16.23
C PRO A 99 6.71 37.83 -16.37
N VAL A 100 6.55 37.10 -17.46
CA VAL A 100 7.24 35.86 -17.87
C VAL A 100 6.52 34.55 -17.50
N ILE A 101 5.80 34.43 -16.37
CA ILE A 101 5.19 33.17 -15.91
C ILE A 101 3.69 33.37 -15.57
N GLY A 102 3.17 34.58 -15.77
CA GLY A 102 1.77 34.90 -15.47
C GLY A 102 0.79 34.07 -16.31
N GLY A 103 -0.14 33.36 -15.64
CA GLY A 103 -1.08 32.46 -16.31
C GLY A 103 -0.52 31.07 -16.63
N ALA A 104 0.73 30.77 -16.28
CA ALA A 104 1.29 29.44 -16.39
C ALA A 104 0.65 28.49 -15.35
N PHE A 105 0.44 27.25 -15.76
CA PHE A 105 -0.15 26.18 -14.92
C PHE A 105 -1.61 26.42 -14.51
N PRO A 106 -2.55 26.41 -15.47
CA PRO A 106 -3.97 26.43 -15.15
C PRO A 106 -4.36 25.14 -14.43
N VAL A 107 -4.91 25.26 -13.24
CA VAL A 107 -5.55 24.13 -12.54
C VAL A 107 -6.89 23.88 -13.20
N THR A 108 -7.01 22.80 -13.95
CA THR A 108 -8.22 22.44 -14.69
C THR A 108 -9.03 21.39 -13.93
N VAL A 109 -10.35 21.37 -14.13
CA VAL A 109 -11.25 20.35 -13.55
C VAL A 109 -10.77 18.96 -13.93
N GLY A 110 -10.38 18.75 -15.20
CA GLY A 110 -9.86 17.46 -15.67
C GLY A 110 -8.57 17.02 -15.00
N ALA A 111 -7.64 17.96 -14.71
CA ALA A 111 -6.41 17.62 -13.99
C ALA A 111 -6.69 17.22 -12.54
N VAL A 112 -7.63 17.89 -11.87
CA VAL A 112 -8.03 17.55 -10.49
C VAL A 112 -8.76 16.20 -10.44
N ASP A 113 -9.68 15.94 -11.36
CA ASP A 113 -10.41 14.67 -11.41
C ASP A 113 -9.45 13.51 -11.69
N LEU A 114 -8.53 13.65 -12.63
CA LEU A 114 -7.51 12.65 -12.91
C LEU A 114 -6.57 12.42 -11.70
N ALA A 115 -6.12 13.49 -11.04
CA ALA A 115 -5.29 13.39 -9.85
C ALA A 115 -6.03 12.64 -8.74
N LEU A 116 -7.32 12.94 -8.55
CA LEU A 116 -8.16 12.28 -7.56
C LEU A 116 -8.36 10.79 -7.91
N ALA A 117 -8.70 10.49 -9.16
CA ALA A 117 -8.85 9.11 -9.63
C ALA A 117 -7.57 8.29 -9.44
N MET A 118 -6.42 8.86 -9.80
CA MET A 118 -5.12 8.20 -9.63
C MET A 118 -4.77 7.99 -8.15
N SER A 119 -4.98 9.00 -7.31
CA SER A 119 -4.69 8.88 -5.87
C SER A 119 -5.60 7.84 -5.19
N LEU A 120 -6.89 7.79 -5.53
CA LEU A 120 -7.81 6.76 -5.04
C LEU A 120 -7.42 5.37 -5.52
N ARG A 121 -6.97 5.23 -6.77
CA ARG A 121 -6.48 3.96 -7.31
C ARG A 121 -5.26 3.45 -6.54
N PHE A 122 -4.26 4.30 -6.33
CA PHE A 122 -3.10 3.93 -5.51
C PHE A 122 -3.49 3.63 -4.06
N ALA A 123 -4.39 4.42 -3.48
CA ALA A 123 -4.90 4.16 -2.13
C ALA A 123 -5.57 2.78 -2.02
N ALA A 124 -6.44 2.42 -2.99
CA ALA A 124 -7.08 1.10 -3.03
C ALA A 124 -6.05 -0.04 -3.08
N MET A 125 -5.03 0.09 -3.96
CA MET A 125 -3.98 -0.92 -4.09
C MET A 125 -3.15 -1.04 -2.81
N ILE A 126 -2.71 0.08 -2.24
CA ILE A 126 -1.89 0.12 -1.03
C ILE A 126 -2.66 -0.48 0.15
N PHE A 127 -3.91 -0.09 0.35
CA PHE A 127 -4.72 -0.62 1.44
C PHE A 127 -5.02 -2.11 1.30
N ALA A 128 -5.35 -2.57 0.09
CA ALA A 128 -5.58 -3.99 -0.16
C ALA A 128 -4.32 -4.81 0.12
N PHE A 129 -3.16 -4.34 -0.36
CA PHE A 129 -1.88 -5.01 -0.11
C PHE A 129 -1.50 -5.00 1.36
N GLN A 130 -1.75 -3.90 2.07
CA GLN A 130 -1.48 -3.82 3.50
C GLN A 130 -2.34 -4.78 4.32
N ILE A 131 -3.63 -4.89 4.01
CA ILE A 131 -4.50 -5.89 4.65
C ILE A 131 -3.92 -7.29 4.47
N LEU A 132 -3.43 -7.62 3.26
CA LEU A 132 -2.79 -8.91 2.99
C LEU A 132 -1.55 -9.12 3.86
N VAL A 133 -0.62 -8.15 3.87
CA VAL A 133 0.66 -8.26 4.60
C VAL A 133 0.44 -8.41 6.09
N ILE A 134 -0.46 -7.62 6.69
CA ILE A 134 -0.72 -7.67 8.13
C ILE A 134 -1.49 -8.95 8.51
N SER A 135 -2.39 -9.43 7.65
CA SER A 135 -3.26 -10.56 7.95
C SER A 135 -2.68 -11.92 7.59
N THR A 136 -1.56 -11.98 6.83
CA THR A 136 -0.98 -13.23 6.33
C THR A 136 0.33 -13.53 7.04
N GLN A 137 0.41 -14.72 7.64
CA GLN A 137 1.66 -15.18 8.27
C GLN A 137 2.63 -15.69 7.20
N PRO A 138 3.96 -15.57 7.41
CA PRO A 138 4.95 -16.17 6.52
C PRO A 138 4.76 -17.68 6.29
N ARG A 139 4.25 -18.41 7.29
CA ARG A 139 3.92 -19.84 7.17
C ARG A 139 2.78 -20.11 6.18
N ASP A 140 1.79 -19.22 6.15
CA ASP A 140 0.64 -19.34 5.26
C ASP A 140 1.06 -19.18 3.80
N LEU A 141 2.11 -18.39 3.52
CA LEU A 141 2.70 -18.26 2.20
C LEU A 141 3.31 -19.59 1.71
N VAL A 142 3.96 -20.36 2.59
CA VAL A 142 4.49 -21.69 2.22
C VAL A 142 3.34 -22.62 1.81
N HIS A 143 2.26 -22.67 2.58
CA HIS A 143 1.08 -23.49 2.25
C HIS A 143 0.41 -23.01 0.94
N LEU A 144 0.52 -21.73 0.65
CA LEU A 144 -0.03 -21.15 -0.58
C LEU A 144 0.79 -21.57 -1.80
N MET A 145 2.13 -21.59 -1.67
CA MET A 145 3.05 -22.06 -2.71
C MET A 145 2.82 -23.55 -3.04
N ASP A 146 2.59 -24.38 -2.01
CA ASP A 146 2.29 -25.80 -2.18
C ASP A 146 0.96 -26.00 -2.93
N ARG A 147 -0.10 -25.22 -2.58
CA ARG A 147 -1.39 -25.26 -3.30
C ARG A 147 -1.31 -24.79 -4.75
N LEU A 148 -0.45 -23.82 -5.05
CA LEU A 148 -0.20 -23.34 -6.41
C LEU A 148 0.62 -24.34 -7.22
N ARG A 149 0.94 -25.53 -6.68
CA ARG A 149 1.76 -26.56 -7.29
C ARG A 149 3.12 -26.03 -7.77
N MET A 150 3.71 -25.11 -6.99
CA MET A 150 5.07 -24.65 -7.29
C MET A 150 6.06 -25.81 -7.13
N PRO A 151 7.14 -25.85 -7.93
CA PRO A 151 8.20 -26.84 -7.75
C PRO A 151 8.70 -26.85 -6.31
N VAL A 152 8.92 -28.03 -5.77
CA VAL A 152 9.31 -28.27 -4.36
C VAL A 152 10.56 -27.48 -3.98
N ASP A 153 11.49 -27.28 -4.93
CA ASP A 153 12.74 -26.55 -4.73
C ASP A 153 12.51 -25.11 -4.25
N TYR A 154 11.55 -24.38 -4.85
CA TYR A 154 11.20 -23.01 -4.44
C TYR A 154 10.56 -22.98 -3.05
N THR A 155 9.70 -23.94 -2.76
CA THR A 155 9.04 -24.05 -1.45
C THR A 155 10.07 -24.34 -0.36
N LEU A 156 11.04 -25.22 -0.62
CA LEU A 156 12.15 -25.51 0.28
C LEU A 156 13.08 -24.31 0.47
N MET A 157 13.47 -23.61 -0.60
CA MET A 157 14.27 -22.38 -0.49
C MET A 157 13.60 -21.35 0.40
N PHE A 158 12.30 -21.13 0.22
CA PHE A 158 11.54 -20.17 1.00
C PHE A 158 11.43 -20.60 2.47
N LEU A 159 11.17 -21.88 2.73
CA LEU A 159 11.11 -22.42 4.08
C LEU A 159 12.45 -22.29 4.82
N ILE A 160 13.56 -22.58 4.14
CA ILE A 160 14.92 -22.40 4.67
C ILE A 160 15.16 -20.92 4.99
N ALA A 161 14.86 -20.02 4.04
CA ALA A 161 15.02 -18.57 4.25
C ALA A 161 14.23 -18.08 5.47
N LEU A 162 12.96 -18.48 5.61
CA LEU A 162 12.14 -18.11 6.77
C LEU A 162 12.69 -18.60 8.11
N ARG A 163 13.37 -19.74 8.11
CA ARG A 163 14.01 -20.29 9.31
C ARG A 163 15.32 -19.58 9.64
N PHE A 164 16.10 -19.23 8.60
CA PHE A 164 17.39 -18.59 8.79
C PHE A 164 17.31 -17.13 9.22
N ILE A 165 16.30 -16.38 8.76
CA ILE A 165 16.15 -14.96 9.09
C ILE A 165 16.13 -14.71 10.62
N PRO A 166 15.27 -15.39 11.43
CA PRO A 166 15.29 -15.20 12.89
C PRO A 166 16.60 -15.64 13.53
N SER A 167 17.21 -16.73 13.03
CA SER A 167 18.48 -17.24 13.56
C SER A 167 19.62 -16.25 13.34
N LEU A 168 19.74 -15.67 12.14
CA LEU A 168 20.75 -14.65 11.82
C LEU A 168 20.53 -13.37 12.63
N GLN A 169 19.28 -12.98 12.88
CA GLN A 169 18.99 -11.80 13.72
C GLN A 169 19.45 -11.99 15.16
N LEU A 170 19.23 -13.18 15.73
CA LEU A 170 19.68 -13.50 17.08
C LEU A 170 21.20 -13.54 17.17
N GLU A 171 21.86 -14.15 16.19
CA GLU A 171 23.32 -14.22 16.14
C GLU A 171 23.95 -12.85 15.94
N GLY A 172 23.38 -12.02 15.04
CA GLY A 172 23.81 -10.64 14.85
C GLY A 172 23.69 -9.79 16.12
N LYS A 173 22.63 -9.96 16.92
CA LYS A 173 22.49 -9.30 18.22
C LYS A 173 23.57 -9.74 19.19
N ARG A 174 23.85 -11.03 19.30
CA ARG A 174 24.90 -11.58 20.18
C ARG A 174 26.28 -11.04 19.80
N ILE A 175 26.59 -10.99 18.49
CA ILE A 175 27.87 -10.44 18.02
C ILE A 175 27.98 -8.96 18.38
N HIS A 176 26.91 -8.19 18.16
CA HIS A 176 26.89 -6.77 18.49
C HIS A 176 27.06 -6.50 20.00
N GLU A 177 26.38 -7.27 20.85
CA GLU A 177 26.53 -7.19 22.30
C GLU A 177 27.94 -7.57 22.76
N ALA A 178 28.53 -8.61 22.14
CA ALA A 178 29.91 -9.01 22.43
C ALA A 178 30.95 -7.95 22.01
N GLN A 179 30.69 -7.23 20.92
CA GLN A 179 31.55 -6.11 20.48
C GLN A 179 31.44 -4.92 21.44
N LEU A 180 30.22 -4.59 21.88
CA LEU A 180 30.04 -3.51 22.86
C LEU A 180 30.67 -3.82 24.23
N ALA A 181 30.74 -5.09 24.64
CA ALA A 181 31.38 -5.50 25.87
C ALA A 181 32.94 -5.44 25.83
N ARG A 182 33.52 -5.30 24.62
CA ARG A 182 34.97 -5.18 24.42
C ARG A 182 35.46 -3.74 24.19
N ALA A 183 34.52 -2.80 23.95
CA ALA A 183 34.80 -1.38 23.80
C ALA A 183 34.71 -0.63 25.15
#